data_25550161cd908ff07ee9b2e562b88223
#
_entry.id   25550161cd908ff07ee9b2e562b88223
#
_cell.length_a   1.000
_cell.length_b   1.000
_cell.length_c   1.000
_cell.angle_alpha   90.00
_cell.angle_beta   90.00
_cell.angle_gamma   90.00
#
_symmetry.space_group_name_H-M   'P 1'
#
loop_
_entity.id
_entity.type
_entity.pdbx_description
1 polymer ?
#
loop_
_entity_poly.entity_id
_entity_poly.type
_entity_poly.pdbx_seq_one_letter_code
_entity_poly.pdbx_strand_id
1 'polypeptide(L)'
;MSLNHRLSVPKKQRKFYSGKKKKHTFKTQVIFNPKLNQIVSIQVRSGRVHDLSIARKYAKEFANFTCVMADLAYKGFKEIKSKLLIPIKKPKNMKLSKEAKRINKEISRRRIPIEHINSKLKAFRILGERYRNRRKRFGLRMNLIAGMVNWMLIN
;
A
#
# COMPACT_ATOMS: atom_id res chain seq x y z
N MET A 1 -0.34 2.96 -1.03
CA MET A 1 -0.44 2.42 0.35
C MET A 1 -0.14 0.94 0.35
N SER A 2 0.43 0.39 1.40
CA SER A 2 0.74 -1.04 1.44
C SER A 2 -0.16 -1.80 2.41
N LEU A 3 -0.58 -2.99 1.99
CA LEU A 3 -1.34 -3.94 2.80
C LEU A 3 -0.43 -5.09 3.24
N ASN A 4 -0.72 -5.66 4.41
CA ASN A 4 -0.03 -6.84 4.91
C ASN A 4 -1.03 -8.00 5.02
N HIS A 5 -0.69 -9.13 4.38
CA HIS A 5 -1.47 -10.36 4.41
C HIS A 5 -0.71 -11.43 5.20
N ARG A 6 -1.37 -12.01 6.21
CA ARG A 6 -0.78 -13.05 7.05
C ARG A 6 -0.60 -14.35 6.27
N LEU A 7 0.54 -15.03 6.48
CA LEU A 7 0.86 -16.33 5.87
C LEU A 7 0.84 -17.46 6.90
N SER A 8 0.56 -18.67 6.45
CA SER A 8 0.98 -19.88 7.15
C SER A 8 2.53 -19.97 7.15
N VAL A 9 3.11 -20.64 8.14
CA VAL A 9 4.58 -20.74 8.31
C VAL A 9 5.22 -21.27 7.03
N PRO A 10 6.11 -20.50 6.38
CA PRO A 10 6.75 -20.90 5.14
C PRO A 10 8.05 -21.67 5.39
N LYS A 11 8.44 -22.57 4.46
CA LYS A 11 9.75 -23.28 4.52
C LYS A 11 10.94 -22.30 4.65
N LYS A 12 10.91 -21.15 3.94
CA LYS A 12 11.93 -20.08 4.03
C LYS A 12 11.43 -18.94 4.94
N GLN A 13 11.41 -19.17 6.24
CA GLN A 13 10.78 -18.28 7.22
C GLN A 13 11.33 -16.83 7.21
N ARG A 14 12.67 -16.66 7.24
CA ARG A 14 13.32 -15.34 7.30
C ARG A 14 12.87 -14.36 6.20
N LYS A 15 12.59 -14.87 4.98
CA LYS A 15 12.20 -14.05 3.82
C LYS A 15 10.83 -13.38 4.01
N PHE A 16 9.90 -14.04 4.70
CA PHE A 16 8.52 -13.58 4.83
C PHE A 16 8.20 -13.00 6.21
N TYR A 17 9.14 -13.04 7.14
CA TYR A 17 8.95 -12.53 8.49
C TYR A 17 8.98 -10.99 8.49
N SER A 18 7.88 -10.38 8.94
CA SER A 18 7.79 -8.95 9.19
C SER A 18 8.11 -8.64 10.65
N GLY A 19 9.26 -8.02 10.93
CA GLY A 19 9.65 -7.62 12.29
C GLY A 19 8.61 -6.70 12.95
N LYS A 20 8.05 -5.76 12.19
CA LYS A 20 6.99 -4.84 12.67
C LYS A 20 5.69 -5.58 13.07
N LYS A 21 5.31 -6.63 12.34
CA LYS A 21 4.08 -7.40 12.60
C LYS A 21 4.31 -8.66 13.41
N LYS A 22 5.57 -9.02 13.68
CA LYS A 22 5.98 -10.27 14.35
C LYS A 22 5.30 -11.52 13.77
N LYS A 23 5.08 -11.54 12.45
CA LYS A 23 4.36 -12.59 11.70
C LYS A 23 4.93 -12.73 10.30
N HIS A 24 4.73 -13.93 9.69
CA HIS A 24 5.01 -14.13 8.27
C HIS A 24 3.90 -13.48 7.44
N THR A 25 4.28 -12.60 6.51
CA THR A 25 3.31 -11.82 5.70
C THR A 25 3.78 -11.68 4.27
N PHE A 26 2.80 -11.49 3.36
CA PHE A 26 3.00 -10.75 2.12
C PHE A 26 2.72 -9.27 2.37
N LYS A 27 3.41 -8.43 1.64
CA LYS A 27 3.16 -7.00 1.56
C LYS A 27 2.69 -6.67 0.16
N THR A 28 1.60 -5.93 0.06
CA THR A 28 1.02 -5.51 -1.21
C THR A 28 1.01 -3.99 -1.27
N GLN A 29 1.62 -3.42 -2.30
CA GLN A 29 1.48 -2.00 -2.63
C GLN A 29 0.34 -1.86 -3.62
N VAL A 30 -0.60 -0.98 -3.33
CA VAL A 30 -1.76 -0.66 -4.17
C VAL A 30 -1.62 0.78 -4.63
N ILE A 31 -1.70 1.00 -5.95
CA ILE A 31 -1.80 2.32 -6.57
C ILE A 31 -3.24 2.48 -7.04
N PHE A 32 -3.92 3.51 -6.54
CA PHE A 32 -5.30 3.83 -6.86
C PHE A 32 -5.38 5.23 -7.47
N ASN A 33 -6.10 5.37 -8.56
CA ASN A 33 -6.38 6.65 -9.18
C ASN A 33 -7.81 7.09 -8.79
N PRO A 34 -7.96 8.13 -7.95
CA PRO A 34 -9.27 8.57 -7.50
C PRO A 34 -10.11 9.26 -8.61
N LYS A 35 -9.46 9.81 -9.66
CA LYS A 35 -10.18 10.41 -10.79
C LYS A 35 -10.88 9.35 -11.65
N LEU A 36 -10.20 8.22 -11.87
CA LEU A 36 -10.74 7.08 -12.61
C LEU A 36 -11.54 6.12 -11.72
N ASN A 37 -11.52 6.33 -10.40
CA ASN A 37 -12.06 5.41 -9.40
C ASN A 37 -11.57 3.95 -9.58
N GLN A 38 -10.28 3.77 -9.90
CA GLN A 38 -9.71 2.47 -10.27
C GLN A 38 -8.38 2.17 -9.57
N ILE A 39 -8.16 0.90 -9.27
CA ILE A 39 -6.85 0.36 -8.93
C ILE A 39 -6.05 0.25 -10.22
N VAL A 40 -4.95 1.01 -10.32
CA VAL A 40 -4.10 1.07 -11.52
C VAL A 40 -3.00 0.02 -11.48
N SER A 41 -2.46 -0.26 -10.30
CA SER A 41 -1.38 -1.22 -10.13
C SER A 41 -1.39 -1.89 -8.77
N ILE A 42 -0.98 -3.15 -8.78
CA ILE A 42 -0.75 -3.93 -7.55
C ILE A 42 0.59 -4.65 -7.63
N GLN A 43 1.43 -4.43 -6.61
CA GLN A 43 2.73 -5.07 -6.49
C GLN A 43 2.81 -5.88 -5.19
N VAL A 44 3.15 -7.16 -5.31
CA VAL A 44 3.26 -8.09 -4.17
C VAL A 44 4.71 -8.40 -3.87
N ARG A 45 5.10 -8.31 -2.60
CA ARG A 45 6.44 -8.65 -2.10
C ARG A 45 6.35 -9.38 -0.75
N SER A 46 7.47 -9.97 -0.34
CA SER A 46 7.57 -10.57 0.99
C SER A 46 7.47 -9.50 2.09
N GLY A 47 6.90 -9.83 3.24
CA GLY A 47 6.63 -8.88 4.32
C GLY A 47 7.86 -8.22 4.94
N ARG A 48 9.05 -8.79 4.70
CA ARG A 48 10.33 -8.21 5.13
C ARG A 48 10.73 -6.96 4.33
N VAL A 49 10.26 -6.85 3.07
CA VAL A 49 10.65 -5.75 2.17
C VAL A 49 10.05 -4.42 2.65
N HIS A 50 10.85 -3.37 2.64
CA HIS A 50 10.41 -2.01 3.00
C HIS A 50 9.47 -1.44 1.93
N ASP A 51 8.47 -0.65 2.33
CA ASP A 51 7.49 -0.04 1.41
C ASP A 51 8.19 0.84 0.37
N LEU A 52 9.14 1.66 0.80
CA LEU A 52 9.95 2.50 -0.08
C LEU A 52 10.73 1.69 -1.12
N SER A 53 11.27 0.52 -0.74
CA SER A 53 12.00 -0.35 -1.67
C SER A 53 11.08 -0.95 -2.74
N ILE A 54 9.81 -1.19 -2.42
CA ILE A 54 8.81 -1.61 -3.41
C ILE A 54 8.56 -0.46 -4.38
N ALA A 55 8.30 0.76 -3.88
CA ALA A 55 8.04 1.92 -4.70
C ALA A 55 9.19 2.24 -5.65
N ARG A 56 10.44 2.21 -5.17
CA ARG A 56 11.65 2.41 -5.99
C ARG A 56 11.74 1.42 -7.14
N LYS A 57 11.52 0.14 -6.85
CA LYS A 57 11.57 -0.92 -7.87
C LYS A 57 10.55 -0.71 -8.98
N TYR A 58 9.41 -0.12 -8.66
CA TYR A 58 8.29 0.11 -9.58
C TYR A 58 8.05 1.60 -9.84
N ALA A 59 9.10 2.42 -9.77
CA ALA A 59 9.01 3.87 -9.95
C ALA A 59 8.37 4.27 -11.29
N LYS A 60 8.57 3.48 -12.35
CA LYS A 60 7.96 3.69 -13.67
C LYS A 60 6.43 3.70 -13.65
N GLU A 61 5.80 2.97 -12.72
CA GLU A 61 4.33 2.94 -12.59
C GLU A 61 3.75 4.27 -12.11
N PHE A 62 4.58 5.16 -11.58
CA PHE A 62 4.20 6.49 -11.14
C PHE A 62 4.44 7.58 -12.20
N ALA A 63 5.03 7.24 -13.36
CA ALA A 63 5.47 8.21 -14.37
C ALA A 63 4.33 9.09 -14.92
N ASN A 64 3.13 8.52 -15.03
CA ASN A 64 1.95 9.19 -15.61
C ASN A 64 1.14 10.00 -14.59
N PHE A 65 1.59 10.07 -13.34
CA PHE A 65 0.88 10.85 -12.31
C PHE A 65 1.57 12.19 -12.08
N THR A 66 0.80 13.26 -12.00
CA THR A 66 1.30 14.61 -11.61
C THR A 66 1.55 14.70 -10.12
N CYS A 67 0.75 13.98 -9.32
CA CYS A 67 0.83 14.00 -7.87
C CYS A 67 0.56 12.60 -7.29
N VAL A 68 1.39 12.19 -6.33
CA VAL A 68 1.25 10.91 -5.60
C VAL A 68 1.09 11.21 -4.12
N MET A 69 0.04 10.66 -3.49
CA MET A 69 -0.16 10.73 -2.05
C MET A 69 0.22 9.42 -1.40
N ALA A 70 1.04 9.47 -0.37
CA ALA A 70 1.52 8.30 0.35
C ALA A 70 1.60 8.54 1.87
N ASP A 71 1.92 7.49 2.63
CA ASP A 71 2.19 7.60 4.05
C ASP A 71 3.67 7.95 4.33
N LEU A 72 4.01 8.11 5.60
CA LEU A 72 5.38 8.44 6.04
C LEU A 72 6.43 7.37 5.66
N ALA A 73 6.02 6.14 5.38
CA ALA A 73 6.93 5.06 4.97
C ALA A 73 7.57 5.33 3.60
N TYR A 74 7.01 6.25 2.82
CA TYR A 74 7.52 6.67 1.51
C TYR A 74 8.40 7.93 1.57
N LYS A 75 8.74 8.41 2.77
CA LYS A 75 9.68 9.53 2.93
C LYS A 75 11.01 9.20 2.27
N GLY A 76 11.49 10.11 1.39
CA GLY A 76 12.71 9.90 0.61
C GLY A 76 12.50 9.17 -0.72
N PHE A 77 11.26 9.00 -1.18
CA PHE A 77 10.97 8.52 -2.53
C PHE A 77 11.20 9.67 -3.53
N LYS A 78 12.39 9.69 -4.12
CA LYS A 78 12.84 10.75 -5.06
C LYS A 78 12.83 10.27 -6.52
N GLU A 79 12.61 9.00 -6.77
CA GLU A 79 12.72 8.34 -8.07
C GLU A 79 11.51 8.59 -8.98
N ILE A 80 10.62 9.51 -8.61
CA ILE A 80 9.45 9.91 -9.40
C ILE A 80 9.53 11.41 -9.75
N LYS A 81 9.05 11.76 -10.95
CA LYS A 81 8.88 13.15 -11.38
C LYS A 81 7.66 13.82 -10.74
N SER A 82 6.72 13.02 -10.27
CA SER A 82 5.48 13.46 -9.66
C SER A 82 5.71 14.16 -8.32
N LYS A 83 4.88 15.15 -7.98
CA LYS A 83 4.87 15.74 -6.64
C LYS A 83 4.45 14.69 -5.61
N LEU A 84 5.31 14.41 -4.62
CA LEU A 84 5.00 13.48 -3.54
C LEU A 84 4.42 14.24 -2.34
N LEU A 85 3.18 13.92 -1.98
CA LEU A 85 2.53 14.43 -0.80
C LEU A 85 2.51 13.36 0.29
N ILE A 86 3.23 13.61 1.37
CA ILE A 86 3.27 12.78 2.58
C ILE A 86 2.97 13.62 3.81
N PRO A 87 2.39 13.05 4.88
CA PRO A 87 2.15 13.78 6.11
C PRO A 87 3.46 14.33 6.70
N ILE A 88 3.35 15.49 7.34
CA ILE A 88 4.47 16.11 8.08
C ILE A 88 4.68 15.29 9.35
N LYS A 89 5.91 14.78 9.53
CA LYS A 89 6.27 14.00 10.72
C LYS A 89 6.36 14.93 11.93
N LYS A 90 5.76 14.52 13.04
CA LYS A 90 5.92 15.21 14.33
C LYS A 90 7.40 15.20 14.74
N PRO A 91 8.01 16.35 15.05
CA PRO A 91 9.36 16.42 15.61
C PRO A 91 9.42 15.72 16.97
N LYS A 92 10.60 15.24 17.36
CA LYS A 92 10.82 14.65 18.67
C LYS A 92 10.66 15.76 19.75
N ASN A 93 9.88 15.49 20.78
CA ASN A 93 9.63 16.40 21.92
C ASN A 93 8.95 17.75 21.60
N MET A 94 8.36 17.92 20.40
CA MET A 94 7.62 19.14 20.04
C MET A 94 6.20 18.80 19.58
N LYS A 95 5.27 19.74 19.73
CA LYS A 95 3.91 19.64 19.13
C LYS A 95 3.97 20.07 17.67
N LEU A 96 3.12 19.46 16.83
CA LEU A 96 2.91 19.94 15.46
C LEU A 96 2.30 21.34 15.50
N SER A 97 2.77 22.22 14.61
CA SER A 97 2.16 23.55 14.40
C SER A 97 0.69 23.40 13.95
N LYS A 98 -0.10 24.45 14.14
CA LYS A 98 -1.51 24.50 13.67
C LYS A 98 -1.60 24.25 12.16
N GLU A 99 -0.68 24.84 11.40
CA GLU A 99 -0.59 24.68 9.94
C GLU A 99 -0.25 23.26 9.54
N ALA A 100 0.78 22.64 10.16
CA ALA A 100 1.14 21.24 9.90
C ALA A 100 -0.01 20.27 10.22
N LYS A 101 -0.79 20.54 11.26
CA LYS A 101 -2.01 19.77 11.56
C LYS A 101 -3.06 19.92 10.45
N ARG A 102 -3.27 21.14 9.93
CA ARG A 102 -4.21 21.42 8.83
C ARG A 102 -3.81 20.65 7.56
N ILE A 103 -2.53 20.75 7.18
CA ILE A 103 -1.98 20.01 6.03
C ILE A 103 -2.15 18.49 6.20
N ASN A 104 -1.81 17.95 7.37
CA ASN A 104 -1.97 16.52 7.64
C ASN A 104 -3.43 16.06 7.59
N LYS A 105 -4.36 16.89 8.07
CA LYS A 105 -5.81 16.63 8.00
C LYS A 105 -6.29 16.58 6.55
N GLU A 106 -5.82 17.49 5.70
CA GLU A 106 -6.16 17.52 4.28
C GLU A 106 -5.61 16.28 3.55
N ILE A 107 -4.34 15.92 3.77
CA ILE A 107 -3.74 14.70 3.21
C ILE A 107 -4.52 13.46 3.65
N SER A 108 -4.92 13.39 4.93
CA SER A 108 -5.70 12.27 5.45
C SER A 108 -7.06 12.15 4.78
N ARG A 109 -7.78 13.27 4.59
CA ARG A 109 -9.05 13.29 3.87
C ARG A 109 -8.92 12.75 2.45
N ARG A 110 -7.92 13.22 1.72
CA ARG A 110 -7.66 12.77 0.34
C ARG A 110 -7.22 11.31 0.25
N ARG A 111 -6.79 10.69 1.36
CA ARG A 111 -6.43 9.28 1.44
C ARG A 111 -7.59 8.35 1.75
N ILE A 112 -8.74 8.86 2.18
CA ILE A 112 -9.93 8.06 2.49
C ILE A 112 -10.29 7.08 1.36
N PRO A 113 -10.31 7.46 0.07
CA PRO A 113 -10.65 6.54 -1.01
C PRO A 113 -9.76 5.29 -1.06
N ILE A 114 -8.43 5.42 -0.89
CA ILE A 114 -7.55 4.25 -0.89
C ILE A 114 -7.76 3.36 0.35
N GLU A 115 -8.22 3.92 1.46
CA GLU A 115 -8.55 3.15 2.66
C GLU A 115 -9.82 2.32 2.43
N HIS A 116 -10.84 2.88 1.74
CA HIS A 116 -12.02 2.16 1.29
C HIS A 116 -11.66 1.02 0.31
N ILE A 117 -10.78 1.28 -0.66
CA ILE A 117 -10.27 0.25 -1.58
C ILE A 117 -9.57 -0.88 -0.81
N ASN A 118 -8.74 -0.54 0.17
CA ASN A 118 -8.07 -1.52 1.01
C ASN A 118 -9.06 -2.37 1.82
N SER A 119 -10.16 -1.79 2.29
CA SER A 119 -11.24 -2.50 2.98
C SER A 119 -11.99 -3.43 2.02
N LYS A 120 -12.34 -2.98 0.82
CA LYS A 120 -12.95 -3.82 -0.23
C LYS A 120 -12.06 -5.01 -0.59
N LEU A 121 -10.75 -4.81 -0.79
CA LEU A 121 -9.81 -5.89 -1.05
C LEU A 121 -9.75 -6.91 0.11
N LYS A 122 -9.79 -6.46 1.36
CA LYS A 122 -9.78 -7.33 2.54
C LYS A 122 -11.10 -8.05 2.80
N ALA A 123 -12.22 -7.59 2.26
CA ALA A 123 -13.50 -8.28 2.35
C ALA A 123 -13.45 -9.67 1.68
N PHE A 124 -12.59 -9.85 0.70
CA PHE A 124 -12.30 -11.17 0.17
C PHE A 124 -11.50 -11.98 1.21
N ARG A 125 -12.11 -13.04 1.76
CA ARG A 125 -11.53 -13.87 2.84
C ARG A 125 -10.13 -14.36 2.55
N ILE A 126 -9.82 -14.67 1.29
CA ILE A 126 -8.47 -15.09 0.86
C ILE A 126 -7.39 -14.03 1.09
N LEU A 127 -7.76 -12.74 1.17
CA LEU A 127 -6.86 -11.61 1.46
C LEU A 127 -6.98 -11.13 2.91
N GLY A 128 -8.16 -11.22 3.50
CA GLY A 128 -8.44 -10.77 4.87
C GLY A 128 -7.90 -11.73 5.93
N GLU A 129 -7.98 -13.04 5.66
CA GLU A 129 -7.58 -14.10 6.58
C GLU A 129 -6.14 -14.57 6.39
N ARG A 130 -5.77 -15.63 7.16
CA ARG A 130 -4.46 -16.29 7.01
C ARG A 130 -4.39 -17.04 5.69
N TYR A 131 -3.51 -16.60 4.80
CA TYR A 131 -3.33 -17.22 3.49
C TYR A 131 -2.68 -18.60 3.59
N ARG A 132 -3.39 -19.65 3.18
CA ARG A 132 -2.99 -21.07 3.29
C ARG A 132 -2.58 -21.70 1.96
N ASN A 133 -2.89 -21.04 0.83
CA ASN A 133 -2.65 -21.56 -0.52
C ASN A 133 -1.19 -21.43 -0.99
N ARG A 134 -0.89 -21.99 -2.16
CA ARG A 134 0.45 -21.91 -2.78
C ARG A 134 0.87 -20.45 -3.00
N ARG A 135 1.98 -20.06 -2.40
CA ARG A 135 2.51 -18.68 -2.39
C ARG A 135 2.85 -18.13 -3.78
N LYS A 136 3.32 -18.99 -4.71
CA LYS A 136 3.66 -18.60 -6.08
C LYS A 136 2.48 -17.91 -6.81
N ARG A 137 1.25 -18.29 -6.51
CA ARG A 137 0.03 -17.77 -7.15
C ARG A 137 -0.63 -16.63 -6.38
N PHE A 138 -0.04 -16.14 -5.29
CA PHE A 138 -0.66 -15.06 -4.50
C PHE A 138 -0.80 -13.77 -5.33
N GLY A 139 0.23 -13.39 -6.10
CA GLY A 139 0.17 -12.20 -6.98
C GLY A 139 -0.95 -12.30 -8.02
N LEU A 140 -1.10 -13.46 -8.67
CA LEU A 140 -2.18 -13.70 -9.62
C LEU A 140 -3.57 -13.52 -8.99
N ARG A 141 -3.79 -14.13 -7.82
CA ARG A 141 -5.04 -13.99 -7.09
C ARG A 141 -5.32 -12.55 -6.66
N MET A 142 -4.28 -11.84 -6.23
CA MET A 142 -4.38 -10.44 -5.86
C MET A 142 -4.80 -9.56 -7.04
N ASN A 143 -4.23 -9.79 -8.23
CA ASN A 143 -4.61 -9.07 -9.46
C ASN A 143 -6.04 -9.41 -9.90
N LEU A 144 -6.45 -10.67 -9.81
CA LEU A 144 -7.83 -11.08 -10.12
C LEU A 144 -8.84 -10.38 -9.22
N ILE A 145 -8.59 -10.38 -7.91
CA ILE A 145 -9.46 -9.69 -6.95
C ILE A 145 -9.48 -8.18 -7.19
N ALA A 146 -8.34 -7.58 -7.56
CA ALA A 146 -8.29 -6.17 -7.91
C ALA A 146 -9.14 -5.86 -9.15
N GLY A 147 -9.12 -6.73 -10.16
CA GLY A 147 -10.00 -6.62 -11.32
C GLY A 147 -11.47 -6.69 -10.93
N MET A 148 -11.86 -7.62 -10.04
CA MET A 148 -13.22 -7.71 -9.51
C MET A 148 -13.61 -6.44 -8.73
N VAL A 149 -12.71 -5.92 -7.89
CA VAL A 149 -12.97 -4.65 -7.17
C VAL A 149 -13.12 -3.49 -8.15
N ASN A 150 -12.27 -3.40 -9.18
CA ASN A 150 -12.42 -2.36 -10.21
C ASN A 150 -13.78 -2.46 -10.92
N TRP A 151 -14.20 -3.66 -11.28
CA TRP A 151 -15.53 -3.87 -11.88
C TRP A 151 -16.66 -3.39 -10.96
N MET A 152 -16.58 -3.70 -9.64
CA MET A 152 -17.54 -3.24 -8.63
C MET A 152 -17.51 -1.73 -8.36
N LEU A 153 -16.47 -1.02 -8.79
CA LEU A 153 -16.34 0.44 -8.61
C LEU A 153 -16.93 1.23 -9.79
N ILE A 154 -17.08 0.56 -10.95
CA ILE A 154 -17.58 1.16 -12.19
C ILE A 154 -19.09 0.95 -12.33
N ASN A 155 -19.58 -0.19 -11.80
CA ASN A 155 -21.00 -0.54 -11.77
C ASN A 155 -21.59 -0.30 -10.38
#